data_34c1f2dbdd0943390971d14ec4ec9a0c
#
_entry.id   34c1f2dbdd0943390971d14ec4ec9a0c
#
_cell.length_a   1.000
_cell.length_b   1.000
_cell.length_c   1.000
_cell.angle_alpha   90.00
_cell.angle_beta   90.00
_cell.angle_gamma   90.00
#
_symmetry.space_group_name_H-M   'P 1'
#
loop_
_entity.id
_entity.type
_entity.pdbx_description
1 polymer ?
#
loop_
_entity_poly.entity_id
_entity_poly.type
_entity_poly.pdbx_seq_one_letter_code
_entity_poly.pdbx_strand_id
1 'polypeptide(L)'
;YKLIKGTAALNIFTGIIVFYFIWLVVKALHMDLLSAILGQVIGVGVLALIILFQQEIRRFLLRLGTRYMDSRQQLRLINAFLGKKKRGMSLEVLDEITLACRRMAETRTGALIVLSHSSSLEFVAETGDRLEAIVSRRLIENVFFKNAPLHDGAMIISDEKIIAARCTLPITENPHIPAHLGMRHRAALGLSEQSDAAVIVVSEQRGEISYVRNGEIKVMKSINELRLAIEDSYK
;
A
#
# COMPACT_ATOMS: atom_id res chain seq x y z
N TYR A 1 -6.59 6.06 -19.03
CA TYR A 1 -6.80 7.50 -19.15
C TYR A 1 -6.98 8.18 -17.77
N LYS A 2 -7.79 7.59 -16.86
CA LYS A 2 -8.00 8.13 -15.48
C LYS A 2 -6.72 8.12 -14.62
N LEU A 3 -5.80 7.19 -14.85
CA LEU A 3 -4.52 7.07 -14.13
C LEU A 3 -3.43 8.04 -14.63
N ILE A 4 -3.57 8.51 -15.88
CA ILE A 4 -2.57 9.37 -16.52
C ILE A 4 -2.98 10.84 -16.44
N LYS A 5 -4.28 11.13 -16.26
CA LYS A 5 -4.82 12.49 -16.21
C LYS A 5 -4.31 13.22 -14.96
N GLY A 6 -3.50 14.27 -15.18
CA GLY A 6 -2.96 15.12 -14.12
C GLY A 6 -1.53 14.80 -13.69
N THR A 7 -0.85 13.88 -14.35
CA THR A 7 0.58 13.58 -14.09
C THR A 7 1.49 14.21 -15.14
N ALA A 8 2.74 14.51 -14.77
CA ALA A 8 3.79 14.98 -15.71
C ALA A 8 3.99 14.01 -16.89
N ALA A 9 3.63 12.73 -16.72
CA ALA A 9 3.70 11.71 -17.75
C ALA A 9 2.87 12.03 -19.00
N LEU A 10 1.72 12.69 -18.86
CA LEU A 10 0.87 13.05 -20.01
C LEU A 10 1.55 14.09 -20.89
N ASN A 11 2.23 15.06 -20.30
CA ASN A 11 2.96 16.10 -21.04
C ASN A 11 4.15 15.50 -21.79
N ILE A 12 4.88 14.58 -21.16
CA ILE A 12 6.00 13.86 -21.79
C ILE A 12 5.50 13.00 -22.95
N PHE A 13 4.42 12.27 -22.76
CA PHE A 13 3.82 11.43 -23.81
C PHE A 13 3.34 12.26 -25.01
N THR A 14 2.71 13.40 -24.76
CA THR A 14 2.29 14.33 -25.82
C THR A 14 3.50 14.88 -26.58
N GLY A 15 4.59 15.25 -25.88
CA GLY A 15 5.84 15.69 -26.52
C GLY A 15 6.44 14.64 -27.45
N ILE A 16 6.42 13.36 -27.05
CA ILE A 16 6.93 12.25 -27.86
C ILE A 16 6.09 12.06 -29.12
N ILE A 17 4.76 12.11 -29.01
CA ILE A 17 3.86 11.99 -30.16
C ILE A 17 4.11 13.11 -31.15
N VAL A 18 4.26 14.34 -30.68
CA VAL A 18 4.56 15.51 -31.52
C VAL A 18 5.91 15.32 -32.22
N PHE A 19 6.94 14.88 -31.49
CA PHE A 19 8.27 14.67 -32.06
C PHE A 19 8.27 13.54 -33.10
N TYR A 20 7.55 12.46 -32.86
CA TYR A 20 7.36 11.36 -33.81
C TYR A 20 6.62 11.83 -35.08
N PHE A 21 5.61 12.69 -34.91
CA PHE A 21 4.87 13.27 -36.03
C PHE A 21 5.77 14.19 -36.91
N ILE A 22 6.63 14.99 -36.27
CA ILE A 22 7.62 15.82 -36.97
C ILE A 22 8.57 14.95 -37.80
N TRP A 23 9.06 13.84 -37.23
CA TRP A 23 9.91 12.90 -37.97
C TRP A 23 9.20 12.29 -39.17
N LEU A 24 7.93 11.91 -39.04
CA LEU A 24 7.12 11.43 -40.18
C LEU A 24 7.00 12.46 -41.31
N VAL A 25 6.75 13.71 -40.96
CA VAL A 25 6.66 14.82 -41.94
C VAL A 25 8.01 15.03 -42.66
N VAL A 26 9.11 15.06 -41.93
CA VAL A 26 10.46 15.22 -42.49
C VAL A 26 10.80 14.06 -43.44
N LYS A 27 10.41 12.83 -43.05
CA LYS A 27 10.59 11.65 -43.88
C LYS A 27 9.75 11.72 -45.19
N ALA A 28 8.50 12.19 -45.08
CA ALA A 28 7.62 12.37 -46.24
C ALA A 28 8.10 13.46 -47.23
N LEU A 29 8.85 14.44 -46.71
CA LEU A 29 9.48 15.49 -47.53
C LEU A 29 10.82 15.05 -48.19
N HIS A 30 11.18 13.75 -48.06
CA HIS A 30 12.44 13.19 -48.61
C HIS A 30 13.71 13.91 -48.12
N MET A 31 13.70 14.44 -46.88
CA MET A 31 14.86 15.06 -46.26
C MET A 31 15.73 13.99 -45.57
N ASP A 32 16.49 13.21 -46.36
CA ASP A 32 17.15 11.99 -45.88
C ASP A 32 18.12 12.24 -44.72
N LEU A 33 18.91 13.28 -44.77
CA LEU A 33 19.89 13.63 -43.72
C LEU A 33 19.21 13.98 -42.41
N LEU A 34 18.15 14.79 -42.45
CA LEU A 34 17.40 15.21 -41.27
C LEU A 34 16.58 14.05 -40.68
N SER A 35 15.97 13.23 -41.54
CA SER A 35 15.22 12.06 -41.13
C SER A 35 16.12 11.01 -40.46
N ALA A 36 17.36 10.83 -40.88
CA ALA A 36 18.34 9.95 -40.29
C ALA A 36 18.73 10.43 -38.88
N ILE A 37 19.03 11.72 -38.70
CA ILE A 37 19.38 12.32 -37.41
C ILE A 37 18.21 12.19 -36.42
N LEU A 38 17.00 12.57 -36.83
CA LEU A 38 15.80 12.45 -35.96
C LEU A 38 15.48 11.01 -35.62
N GLY A 39 15.66 10.07 -36.56
CA GLY A 39 15.49 8.64 -36.31
C GLY A 39 16.46 8.11 -35.27
N GLN A 40 17.71 8.55 -35.28
CA GLN A 40 18.71 8.18 -34.27
C GLN A 40 18.36 8.73 -32.87
N VAL A 41 17.90 9.99 -32.83
CA VAL A 41 17.41 10.61 -31.59
C VAL A 41 16.19 9.83 -31.00
N ILE A 42 15.25 9.41 -31.88
CA ILE A 42 14.10 8.58 -31.43
C ILE A 42 14.58 7.26 -30.85
N GLY A 43 15.54 6.57 -31.49
CA GLY A 43 16.06 5.29 -30.99
C GLY A 43 16.69 5.40 -29.60
N VAL A 44 17.56 6.40 -29.40
CA VAL A 44 18.17 6.70 -28.09
C VAL A 44 17.11 7.18 -27.08
N GLY A 45 16.15 7.99 -27.55
CA GLY A 45 15.06 8.53 -26.73
C GLY A 45 14.16 7.44 -26.14
N VAL A 46 13.85 6.39 -26.90
CA VAL A 46 13.07 5.25 -26.40
C VAL A 46 13.80 4.52 -25.26
N LEU A 47 15.11 4.31 -25.40
CA LEU A 47 15.91 3.71 -24.33
C LEU A 47 15.94 4.59 -23.06
N ALA A 48 16.15 5.89 -23.25
CA ALA A 48 16.12 6.86 -22.16
C ALA A 48 14.75 6.89 -21.45
N LEU A 49 13.66 6.76 -22.21
CA LEU A 49 12.30 6.68 -21.69
C LEU A 49 12.08 5.44 -20.82
N ILE A 50 12.55 4.28 -21.27
CA ILE A 50 12.43 3.03 -20.49
C ILE A 50 13.15 3.18 -19.14
N ILE A 51 14.34 3.80 -19.15
CA ILE A 51 15.12 4.05 -17.92
C ILE A 51 14.40 5.07 -17.02
N LEU A 52 13.90 6.16 -17.59
CA LEU A 52 13.20 7.22 -16.86
C LEU A 52 11.91 6.69 -16.18
N PHE A 53 11.14 5.88 -16.90
CA PHE A 53 9.87 5.33 -16.41
C PHE A 53 9.99 3.94 -15.78
N GLN A 54 11.20 3.48 -15.47
CA GLN A 54 11.43 2.16 -14.85
C GLN A 54 10.63 2.00 -13.54
N GLN A 55 10.55 3.04 -12.71
CA GLN A 55 9.81 3.00 -11.45
C GLN A 55 8.29 2.94 -11.68
N GLU A 56 7.78 3.71 -12.65
CA GLU A 56 6.36 3.75 -13.02
C GLU A 56 5.93 2.44 -13.65
N ILE A 57 6.76 1.86 -14.53
CA ILE A 57 6.52 0.53 -15.12
C ILE A 57 6.49 -0.53 -14.05
N ARG A 58 7.43 -0.52 -13.08
CA ARG A 58 7.45 -1.45 -11.96
C ARG A 58 6.19 -1.30 -11.10
N ARG A 59 5.81 -0.08 -10.73
CA ARG A 59 4.58 0.20 -9.97
C ARG A 59 3.32 -0.26 -10.72
N PHE A 60 3.29 -0.03 -12.03
CA PHE A 60 2.18 -0.45 -12.89
C PHE A 60 2.06 -1.99 -12.96
N LEU A 61 3.18 -2.69 -13.15
CA LEU A 61 3.22 -4.16 -13.19
C LEU A 61 2.80 -4.77 -11.85
N LEU A 62 3.25 -4.18 -10.73
CA LEU A 62 2.81 -4.60 -9.39
C LEU A 62 1.30 -4.39 -9.21
N ARG A 63 0.74 -3.25 -9.63
CA ARG A 63 -0.72 -2.99 -9.58
C ARG A 63 -1.51 -3.90 -10.51
N LEU A 64 -0.98 -4.24 -11.68
CA LEU A 64 -1.58 -5.24 -12.56
C LEU A 64 -1.55 -6.63 -11.93
N GLY A 65 -0.42 -7.04 -11.38
CA GLY A 65 -0.29 -8.33 -10.69
C GLY A 65 -1.31 -8.48 -9.56
N THR A 66 -1.46 -7.47 -8.71
CA THR A 66 -2.45 -7.49 -7.61
C THR A 66 -3.90 -7.47 -8.11
N ARG A 67 -4.22 -6.71 -9.17
CA ARG A 67 -5.57 -6.69 -9.78
C ARG A 67 -5.92 -7.96 -10.55
N TYR A 68 -4.96 -8.58 -11.25
CA TYR A 68 -5.20 -9.85 -11.96
C TYR A 68 -5.26 -11.04 -11.01
N MET A 69 -4.55 -11.00 -9.88
CA MET A 69 -4.69 -12.00 -8.82
C MET A 69 -5.97 -11.83 -8.00
N ASP A 70 -6.65 -10.68 -8.09
CA ASP A 70 -7.98 -10.45 -7.52
C ASP A 70 -9.13 -11.03 -8.41
N SER A 71 -8.78 -11.91 -9.33
CA SER A 71 -9.76 -12.85 -9.93
C SER A 71 -10.16 -13.85 -8.83
N ARG A 72 -10.94 -13.34 -7.89
CA ARG A 72 -11.53 -14.07 -6.74
C ARG A 72 -12.15 -15.41 -7.11
N GLN A 73 -12.52 -15.61 -8.38
CA GLN A 73 -13.05 -16.87 -8.88
C GLN A 73 -11.98 -17.92 -9.17
N GLN A 74 -10.83 -17.55 -9.75
CA GLN A 74 -9.78 -18.53 -10.03
C GLN A 74 -9.00 -18.95 -8.77
N LEU A 75 -8.72 -18.00 -7.87
CA LEU A 75 -8.13 -18.32 -6.56
C LEU A 75 -9.10 -19.10 -5.66
N ARG A 76 -10.42 -18.89 -5.75
CA ARG A 76 -11.41 -19.72 -5.08
C ARG A 76 -11.37 -21.17 -5.55
N LEU A 77 -11.17 -21.41 -6.83
CA LEU A 77 -11.07 -22.77 -7.39
C LEU A 77 -9.74 -23.43 -6.99
N ILE A 78 -8.63 -22.71 -7.06
CA ILE A 78 -7.30 -23.23 -6.66
C ILE A 78 -7.23 -23.45 -5.14
N ASN A 79 -7.74 -22.52 -4.34
CA ASN A 79 -7.78 -22.67 -2.88
C ASN A 79 -8.80 -23.71 -2.42
N ALA A 80 -9.92 -23.89 -3.14
CA ALA A 80 -10.85 -25.01 -2.90
C ALA A 80 -10.22 -26.36 -3.23
N PHE A 81 -9.40 -26.41 -4.29
CA PHE A 81 -8.67 -27.63 -4.68
C PHE A 81 -7.50 -27.96 -3.75
N LEU A 82 -6.86 -26.93 -3.19
CA LEU A 82 -5.73 -27.06 -2.24
C LEU A 82 -6.19 -27.15 -0.77
N GLY A 83 -7.51 -27.15 -0.50
CA GLY A 83 -8.04 -27.28 0.86
C GLY A 83 -7.69 -26.14 1.81
N LYS A 84 -7.14 -25.01 1.30
CA LYS A 84 -6.90 -23.81 2.10
C LYS A 84 -8.21 -23.07 2.33
N LYS A 85 -8.91 -23.45 3.39
CA LYS A 85 -10.05 -22.73 3.96
C LYS A 85 -9.61 -21.28 4.19
N LYS A 86 -10.33 -20.30 3.61
CA LYS A 86 -10.21 -18.90 4.01
C LYS A 86 -10.41 -18.83 5.52
N ARG A 87 -9.35 -18.76 6.29
CA ARG A 87 -9.45 -18.51 7.72
C ARG A 87 -9.75 -17.03 7.89
N GLY A 88 -11.02 -16.73 8.17
CA GLY A 88 -11.35 -15.46 8.80
C GLY A 88 -10.54 -15.32 10.09
N MET A 89 -10.26 -14.13 10.52
CA MET A 89 -9.65 -13.88 11.83
C MET A 89 -10.55 -14.46 12.92
N SER A 90 -9.98 -15.21 13.86
CA SER A 90 -10.74 -15.74 15.00
C SER A 90 -11.28 -14.59 15.85
N LEU A 91 -12.42 -14.82 16.49
CA LEU A 91 -13.04 -13.83 17.37
C LEU A 91 -12.11 -13.45 18.53
N GLU A 92 -11.32 -14.38 19.01
CA GLU A 92 -10.36 -14.18 20.09
C GLU A 92 -9.25 -13.16 19.67
N VAL A 93 -8.63 -13.36 18.51
CA VAL A 93 -7.60 -12.44 17.98
C VAL A 93 -8.20 -11.07 17.68
N LEU A 94 -9.40 -11.03 17.14
CA LEU A 94 -10.12 -9.78 16.87
C LEU A 94 -10.39 -9.01 18.17
N ASP A 95 -10.81 -9.69 19.24
CA ASP A 95 -11.05 -9.09 20.55
C ASP A 95 -9.73 -8.55 21.14
N GLU A 96 -8.65 -9.30 21.08
CA GLU A 96 -7.33 -8.85 21.56
C GLU A 96 -6.85 -7.57 20.84
N ILE A 97 -7.01 -7.51 19.51
CA ILE A 97 -6.63 -6.32 18.70
C ILE A 97 -7.51 -5.11 19.07
N THR A 98 -8.83 -5.31 19.11
CA THR A 98 -9.77 -4.20 19.35
C THR A 98 -9.65 -3.65 20.76
N LEU A 99 -9.46 -4.52 21.78
CA LEU A 99 -9.22 -4.13 23.15
C LEU A 99 -7.89 -3.37 23.31
N ALA A 100 -6.81 -3.81 22.62
CA ALA A 100 -5.55 -3.09 22.60
C ALA A 100 -5.71 -1.68 21.99
N CYS A 101 -6.38 -1.59 20.84
CA CYS A 101 -6.64 -0.30 20.20
C CYS A 101 -7.44 0.64 21.09
N ARG A 102 -8.48 0.13 21.78
CA ARG A 102 -9.26 0.90 22.74
C ARG A 102 -8.39 1.46 23.86
N ARG A 103 -7.57 0.60 24.48
CA ARG A 103 -6.70 1.01 25.58
C ARG A 103 -5.67 2.04 25.13
N MET A 104 -5.04 1.82 23.99
CA MET A 104 -4.08 2.77 23.42
C MET A 104 -4.73 4.12 23.05
N ALA A 105 -5.97 4.12 22.57
CA ALA A 105 -6.76 5.34 22.34
C ALA A 105 -7.01 6.11 23.64
N GLU A 106 -7.44 5.43 24.71
CA GLU A 106 -7.67 6.02 26.05
C GLU A 106 -6.38 6.63 26.63
N THR A 107 -5.23 5.97 26.44
CA THR A 107 -3.92 6.43 26.95
C THR A 107 -3.17 7.34 25.97
N ARG A 108 -3.76 7.63 24.81
CA ARG A 108 -3.11 8.39 23.73
C ARG A 108 -1.75 7.81 23.33
N THR A 109 -1.68 6.50 23.27
CA THR A 109 -0.52 5.76 22.79
C THR A 109 -0.66 5.57 21.29
N GLY A 110 0.27 6.15 20.50
CA GLY A 110 0.25 6.04 19.05
C GLY A 110 0.57 4.63 18.60
N ALA A 111 -0.23 4.07 17.67
CA ALA A 111 -0.01 2.74 17.12
C ALA A 111 -0.28 2.69 15.62
N LEU A 112 0.40 1.75 14.94
CA LEU A 112 0.27 1.48 13.52
C LEU A 112 0.26 -0.04 13.32
N ILE A 113 -0.93 -0.62 13.13
CA ILE A 113 -1.13 -2.07 13.06
C ILE A 113 -1.60 -2.44 11.66
N VAL A 114 -0.85 -3.30 10.99
CA VAL A 114 -1.14 -3.81 9.64
C VAL A 114 -1.73 -5.20 9.75
N LEU A 115 -2.90 -5.39 9.16
CA LEU A 115 -3.58 -6.68 9.03
C LEU A 115 -3.38 -7.18 7.60
N SER A 116 -2.58 -8.22 7.45
CA SER A 116 -2.35 -8.86 6.15
C SER A 116 -3.52 -9.78 5.79
N HIS A 117 -3.93 -9.75 4.51
CA HIS A 117 -5.01 -10.60 4.01
C HIS A 117 -4.48 -11.67 3.04
N SER A 118 -4.33 -11.34 1.77
CA SER A 118 -3.82 -12.26 0.73
C SER A 118 -2.43 -11.88 0.23
N SER A 119 -2.06 -10.62 0.36
CA SER A 119 -0.74 -10.14 -0.04
C SER A 119 0.31 -10.57 0.97
N SER A 120 1.38 -11.21 0.50
CA SER A 120 2.55 -11.40 1.34
C SER A 120 3.20 -10.04 1.59
N LEU A 121 3.22 -9.60 2.84
CA LEU A 121 3.91 -8.38 3.28
C LEU A 121 5.34 -8.66 3.75
N GLU A 122 5.96 -9.74 3.26
CA GLU A 122 7.30 -10.16 3.63
C GLU A 122 8.32 -9.03 3.41
N PHE A 123 8.21 -8.31 2.28
CA PHE A 123 9.08 -7.18 1.97
C PHE A 123 8.99 -6.03 2.98
N VAL A 124 7.82 -5.88 3.65
CA VAL A 124 7.65 -4.92 4.74
C VAL A 124 8.17 -5.50 6.05
N ALA A 125 7.89 -6.78 6.33
CA ALA A 125 8.32 -7.44 7.54
C ALA A 125 9.86 -7.51 7.67
N GLU A 126 10.57 -7.64 6.55
CA GLU A 126 12.04 -7.61 6.49
C GLU A 126 12.66 -6.26 6.87
N THR A 127 11.90 -5.17 6.85
CA THR A 127 12.37 -3.84 7.27
C THR A 127 12.37 -3.65 8.79
N GLY A 128 11.71 -4.55 9.53
CA GLY A 128 11.55 -4.48 10.98
C GLY A 128 12.18 -5.66 11.72
N ASP A 129 11.80 -5.80 12.96
CA ASP A 129 12.24 -6.88 13.83
C ASP A 129 11.21 -8.02 13.83
N ARG A 130 11.62 -9.24 13.48
CA ARG A 130 10.75 -10.43 13.49
C ARG A 130 10.43 -10.86 14.91
N LEU A 131 9.17 -11.14 15.18
CA LEU A 131 8.67 -11.54 16.51
C LEU A 131 8.09 -12.94 16.51
N GLU A 132 7.34 -13.34 15.47
CA GLU A 132 6.66 -14.64 15.35
C GLU A 132 5.83 -15.01 16.59
N ALA A 133 5.10 -14.04 17.14
CA ALA A 133 4.43 -14.15 18.44
C ALA A 133 2.90 -14.28 18.28
N ILE A 134 2.25 -14.87 19.28
CA ILE A 134 0.79 -14.93 19.40
C ILE A 134 0.24 -13.52 19.61
N VAL A 135 -0.87 -13.19 18.94
CA VAL A 135 -1.55 -11.92 19.14
C VAL A 135 -2.15 -11.89 20.55
N SER A 136 -1.74 -10.91 21.33
CA SER A 136 -2.35 -10.62 22.63
C SER A 136 -2.37 -9.13 22.88
N ARG A 137 -3.41 -8.65 23.55
CA ARG A 137 -3.56 -7.24 23.91
C ARG A 137 -2.31 -6.71 24.62
N ARG A 138 -1.82 -7.44 25.60
CA ARG A 138 -0.65 -7.02 26.39
C ARG A 138 0.61 -6.89 25.56
N LEU A 139 0.83 -7.78 24.58
CA LEU A 139 1.99 -7.71 23.71
C LEU A 139 1.87 -6.51 22.77
N ILE A 140 0.68 -6.28 22.19
CA ILE A 140 0.43 -5.11 21.34
C ILE A 140 0.69 -3.81 22.12
N GLU A 141 0.10 -3.66 23.31
CA GLU A 141 0.30 -2.50 24.18
C GLU A 141 1.77 -2.30 24.55
N ASN A 142 2.51 -3.39 24.78
CA ASN A 142 3.95 -3.36 25.13
C ASN A 142 4.80 -2.91 23.96
N VAL A 143 4.55 -3.42 22.75
CA VAL A 143 5.27 -3.02 21.53
C VAL A 143 5.10 -1.53 21.27
N PHE A 144 3.90 -0.97 21.42
CA PHE A 144 3.63 0.44 21.19
C PHE A 144 3.82 1.32 22.43
N PHE A 145 4.29 0.74 23.54
CA PHE A 145 4.60 1.53 24.72
C PHE A 145 5.64 2.60 24.39
N LYS A 146 5.36 3.84 24.80
CA LYS A 146 6.25 4.98 24.52
C LYS A 146 7.65 4.72 25.07
N ASN A 147 8.66 4.94 24.27
CA ASN A 147 10.08 4.66 24.53
C ASN A 147 10.46 3.16 24.50
N ALA A 148 9.57 2.24 24.16
CA ALA A 148 9.98 0.86 23.85
C ALA A 148 10.77 0.84 22.53
N PRO A 149 11.82 0.01 22.38
CA PRO A 149 12.61 -0.05 21.14
C PRO A 149 11.81 -0.40 19.89
N LEU A 150 10.66 -1.05 20.03
CA LEU A 150 9.82 -1.54 18.93
C LEU A 150 8.66 -0.61 18.53
N HIS A 151 8.46 0.53 19.25
CA HIS A 151 7.27 1.35 19.08
C HIS A 151 7.28 2.23 17.83
N ASP A 152 8.46 2.52 17.27
CA ASP A 152 8.59 3.42 16.11
C ASP A 152 8.55 2.64 14.80
N GLY A 153 7.35 2.48 14.27
CA GLY A 153 7.07 1.75 13.05
C GLY A 153 5.74 1.01 13.11
N ALA A 154 5.53 0.11 12.16
CA ALA A 154 4.33 -0.68 12.06
C ALA A 154 4.52 -2.09 12.65
N MET A 155 3.46 -2.61 13.26
CA MET A 155 3.33 -4.02 13.60
C MET A 155 2.57 -4.74 12.47
N ILE A 156 3.06 -5.88 12.03
CA ILE A 156 2.40 -6.71 11.02
C ILE A 156 1.79 -7.93 11.67
N ILE A 157 0.49 -8.11 11.46
CA ILE A 157 -0.27 -9.29 11.88
C ILE A 157 -0.68 -10.06 10.62
N SER A 158 -0.30 -11.33 10.53
CA SER A 158 -0.67 -12.26 9.47
C SER A 158 -0.94 -13.63 10.05
N ASP A 159 -1.95 -14.33 9.51
CA ASP A 159 -2.32 -15.68 9.97
C ASP A 159 -2.44 -15.80 11.50
N GLU A 160 -3.08 -14.80 12.13
CA GLU A 160 -3.32 -14.70 13.58
C GLU A 160 -2.05 -14.62 14.45
N LYS A 161 -0.92 -14.20 13.84
CA LYS A 161 0.35 -13.99 14.54
C LYS A 161 0.89 -12.60 14.30
N ILE A 162 1.58 -12.04 15.27
CA ILE A 162 2.44 -10.88 15.11
C ILE A 162 3.72 -11.35 14.43
N ILE A 163 3.90 -11.03 13.16
CA ILE A 163 5.06 -11.46 12.38
C ILE A 163 6.28 -10.60 12.68
N ALA A 164 6.09 -9.27 12.66
CA ALA A 164 7.17 -8.31 12.89
C ALA A 164 6.64 -7.03 13.51
N ALA A 165 7.53 -6.25 14.12
CA ALA A 165 7.28 -4.90 14.61
C ALA A 165 8.37 -3.94 14.13
N ARG A 166 8.19 -2.65 14.36
CA ARG A 166 9.10 -1.59 13.92
C ARG A 166 9.32 -1.57 12.39
N CYS A 167 8.33 -2.06 11.64
CA CYS A 167 8.42 -2.11 10.18
C CYS A 167 8.22 -0.72 9.58
N THR A 168 8.98 -0.43 8.51
CA THR A 168 8.87 0.80 7.74
C THR A 168 7.85 0.63 6.62
N LEU A 169 6.83 1.50 6.58
CA LEU A 169 5.82 1.49 5.53
C LEU A 169 6.10 2.55 4.47
N PRO A 170 5.69 2.31 3.21
CA PRO A 170 5.71 3.34 2.19
C PRO A 170 4.77 4.49 2.58
N ILE A 171 5.17 5.72 2.29
CA ILE A 171 4.37 6.92 2.54
C ILE A 171 3.60 7.25 1.25
N THR A 172 2.32 7.64 1.40
CA THR A 172 1.53 8.08 0.26
C THR A 172 2.06 9.38 -0.35
N GLU A 173 2.03 9.46 -1.68
CA GLU A 173 2.39 10.65 -2.43
C GLU A 173 1.17 11.56 -2.73
N ASN A 174 -0.02 11.23 -2.22
CA ASN A 174 -1.24 12.00 -2.47
C ASN A 174 -1.18 13.38 -1.80
N PRO A 175 -1.19 14.50 -2.57
CA PRO A 175 -1.11 15.85 -2.02
C PRO A 175 -2.40 16.30 -1.33
N HIS A 176 -3.52 15.61 -1.55
CA HIS A 176 -4.84 15.99 -1.04
C HIS A 176 -5.17 15.43 0.35
N ILE A 177 -4.16 14.90 1.05
CA ILE A 177 -4.36 14.40 2.40
C ILE A 177 -4.53 15.56 3.38
N PRO A 178 -5.57 15.54 4.23
CA PRO A 178 -5.77 16.57 5.24
C PRO A 178 -4.52 16.79 6.11
N ALA A 179 -4.15 18.06 6.31
CA ALA A 179 -2.92 18.44 7.01
C ALA A 179 -2.85 17.94 8.48
N HIS A 180 -4.00 17.66 9.07
CA HIS A 180 -4.10 17.15 10.43
C HIS A 180 -3.74 15.67 10.59
N LEU A 181 -3.57 14.93 9.49
CA LEU A 181 -3.16 13.53 9.52
C LEU A 181 -1.64 13.43 9.62
N GLY A 182 -1.16 12.86 10.73
CA GLY A 182 0.27 12.67 10.98
C GLY A 182 0.92 11.58 10.13
N MET A 183 2.22 11.36 10.36
CA MET A 183 3.04 10.42 9.58
C MET A 183 2.51 8.98 9.59
N ARG A 184 1.98 8.48 10.72
CA ARG A 184 1.38 7.13 10.80
C ARG A 184 0.18 6.98 9.86
N HIS A 185 -0.65 8.02 9.71
CA HIS A 185 -1.77 7.99 8.77
C HIS A 185 -1.30 8.00 7.31
N ARG A 186 -0.28 8.79 6.99
CA ARG A 186 0.31 8.83 5.64
C ARG A 186 0.97 7.51 5.27
N ALA A 187 1.62 6.86 6.22
CA ALA A 187 2.20 5.54 6.05
C ALA A 187 1.12 4.45 5.88
N ALA A 188 0.03 4.53 6.65
CA ALA A 188 -1.10 3.63 6.52
C ALA A 188 -1.76 3.74 5.12
N LEU A 189 -1.98 4.97 4.64
CA LEU A 189 -2.49 5.22 3.29
C LEU A 189 -1.54 4.66 2.23
N GLY A 190 -0.24 4.97 2.32
CA GLY A 190 0.75 4.52 1.34
C GLY A 190 0.81 3.00 1.20
N LEU A 191 0.73 2.24 2.29
CA LEU A 191 0.66 0.79 2.22
C LEU A 191 -0.67 0.31 1.65
N SER A 192 -1.80 0.89 2.07
CA SER A 192 -3.14 0.48 1.62
C SER A 192 -3.42 0.79 0.15
N GLU A 193 -2.69 1.74 -0.46
CA GLU A 193 -2.73 2.05 -1.89
C GLU A 193 -2.02 0.99 -2.73
N GLN A 194 -1.06 0.26 -2.14
CA GLN A 194 -0.18 -0.67 -2.84
C GLN A 194 -0.47 -2.14 -2.52
N SER A 195 -1.35 -2.41 -1.53
CA SER A 195 -1.68 -3.76 -1.07
C SER A 195 -3.15 -3.88 -0.70
N ASP A 196 -3.62 -5.10 -0.47
CA ASP A 196 -4.97 -5.40 0.05
C ASP A 196 -5.03 -5.39 1.59
N ALA A 197 -3.92 -5.01 2.24
CA ALA A 197 -3.83 -4.94 3.69
C ALA A 197 -4.77 -3.87 4.26
N ALA A 198 -5.35 -4.16 5.41
CA ALA A 198 -6.01 -3.17 6.22
C ALA A 198 -5.03 -2.63 7.28
N VAL A 199 -5.10 -1.34 7.56
CA VAL A 199 -4.22 -0.70 8.53
C VAL A 199 -5.02 0.04 9.58
N ILE A 200 -4.72 -0.20 10.84
CA ILE A 200 -5.31 0.50 11.98
C ILE A 200 -4.31 1.51 12.50
N VAL A 201 -4.75 2.74 12.66
CA VAL A 201 -3.93 3.82 13.22
C VAL A 201 -4.59 4.31 14.51
N VAL A 202 -3.83 4.36 15.60
CA VAL A 202 -4.23 5.04 16.83
C VAL A 202 -3.42 6.35 16.93
N SER A 203 -4.15 7.46 17.03
CA SER A 203 -3.54 8.80 17.12
C SER A 203 -3.04 9.10 18.52
N GLU A 204 -1.76 9.40 18.66
CA GLU A 204 -1.18 9.82 19.95
C GLU A 204 -1.63 11.23 20.38
N GLN A 205 -2.06 12.07 19.45
CA GLN A 205 -2.51 13.43 19.73
C GLN A 205 -3.97 13.47 20.18
N ARG A 206 -4.83 12.73 19.48
CA ARG A 206 -6.29 12.79 19.66
C ARG A 206 -6.88 11.58 20.36
N GLY A 207 -6.18 10.45 20.39
CA GLY A 207 -6.72 9.17 20.83
C GLY A 207 -7.78 8.60 19.88
N GLU A 208 -7.87 9.12 18.64
CA GLU A 208 -8.78 8.63 17.62
C GLU A 208 -8.24 7.36 16.99
N ILE A 209 -9.13 6.43 16.65
CA ILE A 209 -8.81 5.22 15.91
C ILE A 209 -9.26 5.40 14.47
N SER A 210 -8.34 5.22 13.53
CA SER A 210 -8.63 5.25 12.10
C SER A 210 -8.38 3.89 11.48
N TYR A 211 -9.27 3.49 10.58
CA TYR A 211 -9.14 2.29 9.76
C TYR A 211 -8.87 2.71 8.33
N VAL A 212 -7.83 2.14 7.72
CA VAL A 212 -7.35 2.52 6.39
C VAL A 212 -7.32 1.29 5.50
N ARG A 213 -7.96 1.36 4.32
CA ARG A 213 -7.97 0.29 3.34
C ARG A 213 -8.22 0.84 1.94
N ASN A 214 -7.57 0.28 0.91
CA ASN A 214 -7.72 0.68 -0.50
C ASN A 214 -7.49 2.18 -0.76
N GLY A 215 -6.58 2.83 -0.01
CA GLY A 215 -6.31 4.26 -0.13
C GLY A 215 -7.37 5.17 0.52
N GLU A 216 -8.33 4.60 1.26
CA GLU A 216 -9.34 5.34 1.98
C GLU A 216 -9.13 5.25 3.49
N ILE A 217 -9.33 6.37 4.18
CA ILE A 217 -9.23 6.47 5.63
C ILE A 217 -10.61 6.74 6.23
N LYS A 218 -10.97 5.99 7.26
CA LYS A 218 -12.21 6.16 8.01
C LYS A 218 -11.91 6.23 9.50
N VAL A 219 -12.31 7.33 10.15
CA VAL A 219 -12.23 7.46 11.61
C VAL A 219 -13.36 6.65 12.24
N MET A 220 -13.03 5.79 13.17
CA MET A 220 -13.97 4.91 13.86
C MET A 220 -14.64 5.66 15.02
N LYS A 221 -15.97 5.65 15.04
CA LYS A 221 -16.76 6.29 16.12
C LYS A 221 -16.87 5.42 17.37
N SER A 222 -16.68 4.12 17.22
CA SER A 222 -16.74 3.17 18.31
C SER A 222 -15.86 1.95 18.04
N ILE A 223 -15.54 1.22 19.12
CA ILE A 223 -14.77 -0.02 19.00
C ILE A 223 -15.55 -1.11 18.25
N ASN A 224 -16.88 -1.10 18.34
CA ASN A 224 -17.73 -2.04 17.60
C ASN A 224 -17.68 -1.75 16.07
N GLU A 225 -17.57 -0.49 15.67
CA GLU A 225 -17.40 -0.13 14.27
C GLU A 225 -16.05 -0.61 13.74
N LEU A 226 -14.97 -0.48 14.53
CA LEU A 226 -13.67 -1.04 14.18
C LEU A 226 -13.74 -2.56 14.03
N ARG A 227 -14.38 -3.24 14.97
CA ARG A 227 -14.57 -4.70 14.93
C ARG A 227 -15.24 -5.14 13.64
N LEU A 228 -16.37 -4.52 13.30
CA LEU A 228 -17.10 -4.81 12.06
C LEU A 228 -16.26 -4.53 10.80
N ALA A 229 -15.51 -3.43 10.78
CA ALA A 229 -14.63 -3.09 9.66
C ALA A 229 -13.53 -4.14 9.45
N ILE A 230 -12.94 -4.66 10.54
CA ILE A 230 -11.96 -5.74 10.47
C ILE A 230 -12.62 -7.04 9.99
N GLU A 231 -13.76 -7.45 10.57
CA GLU A 231 -14.49 -8.66 10.15
C GLU A 231 -14.85 -8.63 8.65
N ASP A 232 -15.37 -7.49 8.16
CA ASP A 232 -15.73 -7.31 6.77
C ASP A 232 -14.53 -7.36 5.83
N SER A 233 -13.34 -7.01 6.31
CA SER A 233 -12.13 -7.08 5.50
C SER A 233 -11.67 -8.51 5.21
N TYR A 234 -12.08 -9.49 6.02
CA TYR A 234 -11.73 -10.91 5.87
C TYR A 234 -12.81 -11.74 5.13
N LYS A 235 -13.98 -11.15 4.83
CA LYS A 235 -15.04 -11.78 4.01
C LYS A 235 -14.72 -11.66 2.52
#